data_e296e671150d5c2991c5e4f8d6777d18
#
_entry.id   e296e671150d5c2991c5e4f8d6777d18
#
_cell.length_a   1.000
_cell.length_b   1.000
_cell.length_c   1.000
_cell.angle_alpha   90.00
_cell.angle_beta   90.00
_cell.angle_gamma   90.00
#
_symmetry.space_group_name_H-M   'P 1'
#
loop_
_entity.id
_entity.type
_entity.pdbx_description
1 polymer ?
#
loop_
_entity_poly.entity_id
_entity_poly.type
_entity_poly.pdbx_seq_one_letter_code
_entity_poly.pdbx_strand_id
1 'polypeptide(L)'
;MGDKAATRFGFYQGLCELAKEKEDIYALDADLAKTTGSVAFQKAFPERYIDVGIAEQNMIGVAAGLSRTGLTPFCSSMAVFACGRAYEIIRNAVAYPHLNVKVIGSHGGITAAGDGGTHQAVEDIAAMRSIPGMVVLQPCDANQAKKMARVMYDIKGPVYLRTSREPVENITEEEDEVIPGKIQILKEGKDMAIVATGMMTILAHRALEELERNGIDASLINVHTLNPFDKEGIIREVEKSGRKVLVLEEANVIGGLTEATAAALVECDGIRFSHIAIEDRFGQSGETGELLEAYGITVENIVRKAMELKER
;
A
#
# COMPACT_ATOMS: atom_id res chain seq x y z
N MET A 1 24.50 2.08 -2.99
CA MET A 1 23.17 1.63 -3.44
C MET A 1 22.65 0.76 -2.31
N GLY A 2 21.58 1.19 -1.61
CA GLY A 2 20.98 0.40 -0.55
C GLY A 2 20.44 -0.94 -1.06
N ASP A 3 20.36 -1.93 -0.19
CA ASP A 3 19.80 -3.25 -0.53
C ASP A 3 18.34 -3.09 -0.98
N LYS A 4 18.01 -3.65 -2.14
CA LYS A 4 16.63 -3.66 -2.65
C LYS A 4 15.89 -4.87 -2.10
N ALA A 5 14.68 -4.66 -1.60
CA ALA A 5 13.80 -5.72 -1.13
C ALA A 5 12.34 -5.45 -1.49
N ALA A 6 11.57 -6.51 -1.72
CA ALA A 6 10.13 -6.38 -1.90
C ALA A 6 9.44 -6.20 -0.54
N THR A 7 8.42 -5.35 -0.49
CA THR A 7 7.72 -5.02 0.77
C THR A 7 7.10 -6.25 1.42
N ARG A 8 6.65 -7.27 0.65
CA ARG A 8 6.15 -8.53 1.21
C ARG A 8 7.18 -9.26 2.07
N PHE A 9 8.46 -9.23 1.70
CA PHE A 9 9.51 -9.89 2.49
C PHE A 9 9.86 -9.09 3.75
N GLY A 10 9.92 -7.76 3.67
CA GLY A 10 10.07 -6.90 4.83
C GLY A 10 8.94 -7.14 5.85
N PHE A 11 7.70 -7.21 5.38
CA PHE A 11 6.54 -7.51 6.23
C PHE A 11 6.67 -8.84 6.97
N TYR A 12 6.99 -9.94 6.26
CA TYR A 12 7.14 -11.25 6.90
C TYR A 12 8.35 -11.34 7.82
N GLN A 13 9.42 -10.60 7.54
CA GLN A 13 10.53 -10.46 8.49
C GLN A 13 10.02 -9.85 9.80
N GLY A 14 9.30 -8.72 9.74
CA GLY A 14 8.71 -8.08 10.92
C GLY A 14 7.70 -8.97 11.64
N LEU A 15 6.86 -9.70 10.90
CA LEU A 15 5.88 -10.61 11.50
C LEU A 15 6.54 -11.78 12.22
N CYS A 16 7.62 -12.35 11.68
CA CYS A 16 8.38 -13.40 12.33
C CYS A 16 9.10 -12.90 13.60
N GLU A 17 9.64 -11.69 13.59
CA GLU A 17 10.23 -11.06 14.76
C GLU A 17 9.17 -10.85 15.85
N LEU A 18 8.01 -10.30 15.49
CA LEU A 18 6.89 -10.06 16.40
C LEU A 18 6.31 -11.34 17.00
N ALA A 19 6.20 -12.40 16.20
CA ALA A 19 5.64 -13.68 16.63
C ALA A 19 6.50 -14.44 17.67
N LYS A 20 7.77 -14.04 17.86
CA LYS A 20 8.61 -14.51 18.98
C LYS A 20 8.13 -13.96 20.32
N GLU A 21 7.52 -12.77 20.30
CA GLU A 21 7.01 -12.08 21.49
C GLU A 21 5.51 -12.31 21.71
N LYS A 22 4.77 -12.63 20.64
CA LYS A 22 3.31 -12.73 20.61
C LYS A 22 2.88 -14.13 20.18
N GLU A 23 2.40 -14.91 21.12
CA GLU A 23 2.02 -16.32 20.89
C GLU A 23 0.64 -16.45 20.23
N ASP A 24 -0.19 -15.39 20.27
CA ASP A 24 -1.52 -15.34 19.69
C ASP A 24 -1.53 -15.09 18.17
N ILE A 25 -0.35 -14.85 17.56
CA ILE A 25 -0.22 -14.65 16.12
C ILE A 25 -0.27 -15.97 15.37
N TYR A 26 -1.20 -16.08 14.42
CA TYR A 26 -1.32 -17.16 13.45
C TYR A 26 -1.22 -16.62 12.04
N ALA A 27 -0.54 -17.32 11.13
CA ALA A 27 -0.53 -16.98 9.71
C ALA A 27 -1.32 -18.00 8.90
N LEU A 28 -2.13 -17.50 7.96
CA LEU A 28 -2.91 -18.31 7.04
C LEU A 28 -2.52 -17.96 5.59
N ASP A 29 -2.54 -18.94 4.72
CA ASP A 29 -2.24 -18.76 3.29
C ASP A 29 -3.16 -19.64 2.44
N ALA A 30 -3.31 -19.29 1.17
CA ALA A 30 -4.14 -20.02 0.20
C ALA A 30 -3.26 -20.67 -0.88
N ASP A 31 -2.32 -21.54 -0.46
CA ASP A 31 -1.36 -22.28 -1.32
C ASP A 31 -0.39 -21.38 -2.12
N LEU A 32 -0.07 -20.21 -1.56
CA LEU A 32 0.80 -19.20 -2.19
C LEU A 32 2.01 -18.81 -1.31
N ALA A 33 2.39 -19.65 -0.35
CA ALA A 33 3.38 -19.31 0.68
C ALA A 33 4.71 -18.74 0.13
N LYS A 34 5.23 -19.28 -0.96
CA LYS A 34 6.46 -18.77 -1.61
C LYS A 34 6.23 -17.43 -2.29
N THR A 35 5.08 -17.26 -2.89
CA THR A 35 4.67 -16.05 -3.63
C THR A 35 4.43 -14.89 -2.68
N THR A 36 3.65 -15.10 -1.64
CA THR A 36 3.32 -14.07 -0.63
C THR A 36 4.48 -13.74 0.29
N GLY A 37 5.43 -14.67 0.47
CA GLY A 37 6.53 -14.60 1.45
C GLY A 37 6.18 -15.24 2.79
N SER A 38 4.96 -15.74 2.99
CA SER A 38 4.50 -16.38 4.24
C SER A 38 5.27 -17.66 4.58
N VAL A 39 5.99 -18.23 3.61
CA VAL A 39 6.92 -19.35 3.81
C VAL A 39 7.96 -19.09 4.91
N ALA A 40 8.31 -17.83 5.17
CA ALA A 40 9.22 -17.48 6.27
C ALA A 40 8.56 -17.79 7.63
N PHE A 41 7.30 -17.43 7.79
CA PHE A 41 6.52 -17.73 8.99
C PHE A 41 6.24 -19.24 9.12
N GLN A 42 5.88 -19.89 8.02
CA GLN A 42 5.67 -21.35 7.99
C GLN A 42 6.89 -22.12 8.51
N LYS A 43 8.11 -21.71 8.11
CA LYS A 43 9.35 -22.36 8.57
C LYS A 43 9.68 -22.06 10.03
N ALA A 44 9.40 -20.83 10.50
CA ALA A 44 9.72 -20.40 11.86
C ALA A 44 8.72 -20.90 12.90
N PHE A 45 7.44 -21.02 12.53
CA PHE A 45 6.32 -21.34 13.42
C PHE A 45 5.30 -22.28 12.74
N PRO A 46 5.71 -23.51 12.38
CA PRO A 46 4.85 -24.43 11.62
C PRO A 46 3.55 -24.79 12.36
N GLU A 47 3.55 -24.78 13.69
CA GLU A 47 2.37 -25.07 14.53
C GLU A 47 1.34 -23.92 14.57
N ARG A 48 1.74 -22.73 14.11
CA ARG A 48 0.89 -21.53 14.02
C ARG A 48 0.65 -21.09 12.57
N TYR A 49 0.92 -21.99 11.62
CA TYR A 49 0.71 -21.76 10.19
C TYR A 49 -0.36 -22.69 9.64
N ILE A 50 -1.31 -22.13 8.90
CA ILE A 50 -2.43 -22.88 8.31
C ILE A 50 -2.48 -22.59 6.81
N ASP A 51 -2.28 -23.60 5.99
CA ASP A 51 -2.57 -23.56 4.56
C ASP A 51 -3.95 -24.16 4.32
N VAL A 52 -4.85 -23.38 3.72
CA VAL A 52 -6.23 -23.80 3.46
C VAL A 52 -6.43 -24.32 2.03
N GLY A 53 -5.35 -24.39 1.24
CA GLY A 53 -5.41 -24.62 -0.20
C GLY A 53 -5.90 -23.37 -0.96
N ILE A 54 -6.15 -23.51 -2.27
CA ILE A 54 -6.61 -22.39 -3.12
C ILE A 54 -8.08 -22.05 -2.80
N ALA A 55 -8.31 -21.45 -1.64
CA ALA A 55 -9.65 -21.20 -1.09
C ALA A 55 -9.69 -19.94 -0.20
N GLU A 56 -9.55 -18.76 -0.81
CA GLU A 56 -9.43 -17.47 -0.09
C GLU A 56 -10.66 -17.14 0.77
N GLN A 57 -11.85 -17.50 0.31
CA GLN A 57 -13.07 -17.32 1.11
C GLN A 57 -13.03 -18.17 2.39
N ASN A 58 -12.58 -19.45 2.27
CA ASN A 58 -12.39 -20.32 3.42
C ASN A 58 -11.29 -19.78 4.35
N MET A 59 -10.18 -19.28 3.80
CA MET A 59 -9.10 -18.66 4.58
C MET A 59 -9.63 -17.54 5.49
N ILE A 60 -10.41 -16.63 4.94
CA ILE A 60 -10.99 -15.52 5.71
C ILE A 60 -12.03 -16.02 6.72
N GLY A 61 -12.84 -17.04 6.36
CA GLY A 61 -13.79 -17.67 7.29
C GLY A 61 -13.11 -18.33 8.49
N VAL A 62 -12.03 -19.09 8.23
CA VAL A 62 -11.20 -19.70 9.30
C VAL A 62 -10.58 -18.62 10.18
N ALA A 63 -10.02 -17.56 9.58
CA ALA A 63 -9.44 -16.45 10.32
C ALA A 63 -10.48 -15.73 11.20
N ALA A 64 -11.69 -15.51 10.69
CA ALA A 64 -12.78 -14.94 11.49
C ALA A 64 -13.09 -15.82 12.72
N GLY A 65 -13.12 -17.14 12.54
CA GLY A 65 -13.28 -18.10 13.63
C GLY A 65 -12.14 -18.03 14.66
N LEU A 66 -10.89 -18.03 14.22
CA LEU A 66 -9.71 -17.92 15.09
C LEU A 66 -9.70 -16.60 15.87
N SER A 67 -10.06 -15.48 15.22
CA SER A 67 -10.16 -14.19 15.89
C SER A 67 -11.17 -14.20 17.05
N ARG A 68 -12.25 -14.98 16.95
CA ARG A 68 -13.23 -15.16 18.03
C ARG A 68 -12.71 -15.92 19.25
N THR A 69 -11.64 -16.67 19.09
CA THR A 69 -10.97 -17.38 20.20
C THR A 69 -9.88 -16.55 20.88
N GLY A 70 -9.69 -15.29 20.48
CA GLY A 70 -8.67 -14.38 21.02
C GLY A 70 -7.34 -14.41 20.27
N LEU A 71 -7.24 -15.18 19.17
CA LEU A 71 -6.05 -15.19 18.31
C LEU A 71 -6.05 -14.00 17.34
N THR A 72 -4.86 -13.67 16.84
CA THR A 72 -4.65 -12.61 15.85
C THR A 72 -4.18 -13.23 14.53
N PRO A 73 -5.11 -13.60 13.62
CA PRO A 73 -4.77 -14.21 12.34
C PRO A 73 -4.32 -13.18 11.31
N PHE A 74 -3.24 -13.52 10.58
CA PHE A 74 -2.69 -12.82 9.43
C PHE A 74 -2.88 -13.68 8.19
N CYS A 75 -3.73 -13.26 7.25
CA CYS A 75 -4.16 -14.02 6.08
C CYS A 75 -3.54 -13.47 4.82
N SER A 76 -2.83 -14.29 4.04
CA SER A 76 -2.13 -13.84 2.85
C SER A 76 -2.57 -14.57 1.59
N SER A 77 -2.78 -13.81 0.53
CA SER A 77 -2.92 -14.27 -0.85
C SER A 77 -2.47 -13.15 -1.79
N MET A 78 -2.53 -13.35 -3.10
CA MET A 78 -2.36 -12.23 -4.04
C MET A 78 -3.51 -11.23 -3.87
N ALA A 79 -3.22 -9.94 -4.02
CA ALA A 79 -4.17 -8.86 -3.74
C ALA A 79 -5.50 -9.03 -4.49
N VAL A 80 -5.45 -9.40 -5.77
CA VAL A 80 -6.64 -9.64 -6.59
C VAL A 80 -7.54 -10.74 -6.01
N PHE A 81 -6.97 -11.78 -5.40
CA PHE A 81 -7.74 -12.88 -4.82
C PHE A 81 -8.12 -12.62 -3.37
N ALA A 82 -7.18 -12.13 -2.56
CA ALA A 82 -7.45 -11.78 -1.15
C ALA A 82 -8.61 -10.77 -1.04
N CYS A 83 -8.59 -9.74 -1.89
CA CYS A 83 -9.60 -8.70 -1.92
C CYS A 83 -10.81 -9.11 -2.77
N GLY A 84 -10.61 -9.48 -4.05
CA GLY A 84 -11.70 -9.69 -4.99
C GLY A 84 -12.54 -10.93 -4.68
N ARG A 85 -11.90 -12.11 -4.55
CA ARG A 85 -12.61 -13.37 -4.31
C ARG A 85 -13.23 -13.46 -2.92
N ALA A 86 -12.55 -12.93 -1.90
CA ALA A 86 -13.01 -12.99 -0.52
C ALA A 86 -13.72 -11.72 -0.04
N TYR A 87 -14.03 -10.76 -0.91
CA TYR A 87 -14.57 -9.45 -0.54
C TYR A 87 -15.79 -9.52 0.38
N GLU A 88 -16.79 -10.32 0.00
CA GLU A 88 -18.04 -10.47 0.77
C GLU A 88 -17.74 -11.06 2.15
N ILE A 89 -16.88 -12.07 2.25
CA ILE A 89 -16.53 -12.70 3.53
C ILE A 89 -15.74 -11.72 4.41
N ILE A 90 -14.80 -10.96 3.85
CA ILE A 90 -14.10 -9.88 4.59
C ILE A 90 -15.11 -8.87 5.13
N ARG A 91 -16.05 -8.43 4.30
CA ARG A 91 -17.06 -7.45 4.68
C ARG A 91 -17.97 -7.97 5.79
N ASN A 92 -18.55 -9.16 5.63
CA ASN A 92 -19.63 -9.65 6.48
C ASN A 92 -19.15 -10.48 7.68
N ALA A 93 -18.10 -11.29 7.50
CA ALA A 93 -17.59 -12.13 8.58
C ALA A 93 -16.47 -11.46 9.40
N VAL A 94 -15.80 -10.43 8.86
CA VAL A 94 -14.69 -9.77 9.54
C VAL A 94 -15.02 -8.32 9.90
N ALA A 95 -15.31 -7.47 8.90
CA ALA A 95 -15.46 -6.03 9.13
C ALA A 95 -16.75 -5.68 9.86
N TYR A 96 -17.89 -6.26 9.45
CA TYR A 96 -19.19 -5.98 10.08
C TYR A 96 -19.21 -6.30 11.59
N PRO A 97 -18.71 -7.48 12.06
CA PRO A 97 -18.59 -7.77 13.49
C PRO A 97 -17.30 -7.19 14.13
N HIS A 98 -16.52 -6.41 13.39
CA HIS A 98 -15.27 -5.77 13.83
C HIS A 98 -14.24 -6.75 14.42
N LEU A 99 -14.02 -7.89 13.75
CA LEU A 99 -13.08 -8.91 14.19
C LEU A 99 -11.62 -8.51 13.90
N ASN A 100 -10.72 -8.96 14.78
CA ASN A 100 -9.28 -8.66 14.71
C ASN A 100 -8.56 -9.57 13.70
N VAL A 101 -8.87 -9.43 12.42
CA VAL A 101 -8.27 -10.18 11.29
C VAL A 101 -7.41 -9.24 10.44
N LYS A 102 -6.20 -9.70 10.08
CA LYS A 102 -5.24 -8.99 9.24
C LYS A 102 -5.16 -9.64 7.87
N VAL A 103 -5.53 -8.91 6.83
CA VAL A 103 -5.54 -9.40 5.44
C VAL A 103 -4.36 -8.78 4.69
N ILE A 104 -3.52 -9.60 4.10
CA ILE A 104 -2.35 -9.18 3.33
C ILE A 104 -2.59 -9.52 1.86
N GLY A 105 -2.74 -8.48 1.04
CA GLY A 105 -2.79 -8.57 -0.42
C GLY A 105 -1.39 -8.37 -1.00
N SER A 106 -0.75 -9.43 -1.43
CA SER A 106 0.55 -9.38 -2.10
C SER A 106 0.39 -9.13 -3.60
N HIS A 107 1.43 -8.62 -4.26
CA HIS A 107 1.40 -8.38 -5.71
C HIS A 107 0.33 -7.36 -6.15
N GLY A 108 0.09 -6.30 -5.35
CA GLY A 108 -0.81 -5.22 -5.74
C GLY A 108 -0.24 -4.40 -6.89
N GLY A 109 -1.10 -3.95 -7.82
CA GLY A 109 -0.75 -3.12 -8.95
C GLY A 109 -0.29 -3.89 -10.19
N ILE A 110 0.13 -3.14 -11.21
CA ILE A 110 0.62 -3.70 -12.48
C ILE A 110 2.02 -4.32 -12.37
N THR A 111 2.77 -3.98 -11.31
CA THR A 111 4.09 -4.57 -11.02
C THR A 111 4.02 -6.02 -10.51
N ALA A 112 2.84 -6.65 -10.49
CA ALA A 112 2.70 -8.10 -10.54
C ALA A 112 3.26 -8.67 -11.85
N ALA A 113 3.51 -7.82 -12.86
CA ALA A 113 4.29 -8.04 -14.08
C ALA A 113 3.80 -9.23 -14.93
N GLY A 114 4.67 -10.22 -15.19
CA GLY A 114 4.41 -11.33 -16.10
C GLY A 114 3.17 -12.17 -15.79
N ASP A 115 2.61 -12.07 -14.58
CA ASP A 115 1.37 -12.76 -14.22
C ASP A 115 0.16 -12.21 -15.00
N GLY A 116 0.25 -10.97 -15.53
CA GLY A 116 -0.73 -10.36 -16.42
C GLY A 116 -1.98 -9.83 -15.73
N GLY A 117 -2.87 -9.22 -16.52
CA GLY A 117 -4.03 -8.47 -16.02
C GLY A 117 -5.01 -9.27 -15.15
N THR A 118 -5.01 -10.60 -15.21
CA THR A 118 -5.85 -11.44 -14.33
C THR A 118 -5.33 -11.54 -12.90
N HIS A 119 -4.07 -11.12 -12.66
CA HIS A 119 -3.39 -11.18 -11.36
C HIS A 119 -2.97 -9.80 -10.85
N GLN A 120 -3.05 -8.78 -11.70
CA GLN A 120 -2.70 -7.40 -11.38
C GLN A 120 -3.89 -6.70 -10.73
N ALA A 121 -3.86 -6.58 -9.39
CA ALA A 121 -4.91 -5.89 -8.64
C ALA A 121 -4.71 -4.38 -8.76
N VAL A 122 -5.56 -3.71 -9.51
CA VAL A 122 -5.56 -2.25 -9.64
C VAL A 122 -6.70 -1.59 -8.83
N GLU A 123 -7.69 -2.38 -8.41
CA GLU A 123 -8.92 -1.96 -7.71
C GLU A 123 -8.98 -2.36 -6.23
N ASP A 124 -8.01 -3.09 -5.72
CA ASP A 124 -8.02 -3.64 -4.35
C ASP A 124 -8.07 -2.55 -3.26
N ILE A 125 -7.34 -1.45 -3.45
CA ILE A 125 -7.39 -0.30 -2.54
C ILE A 125 -8.79 0.29 -2.49
N ALA A 126 -9.40 0.54 -3.64
CA ALA A 126 -10.76 1.08 -3.73
C ALA A 126 -11.78 0.18 -3.04
N ALA A 127 -11.73 -1.12 -3.32
CA ALA A 127 -12.61 -2.12 -2.73
C ALA A 127 -12.46 -2.15 -1.20
N MET A 128 -11.23 -2.23 -0.68
CA MET A 128 -11.00 -2.30 0.77
C MET A 128 -11.31 -0.98 1.48
N ARG A 129 -11.04 0.17 0.87
CA ARG A 129 -11.40 1.48 1.43
C ARG A 129 -12.90 1.70 1.53
N SER A 130 -13.70 1.04 0.69
CA SER A 130 -15.17 1.14 0.72
C SER A 130 -15.82 0.37 1.88
N ILE A 131 -15.09 -0.52 2.56
CA ILE A 131 -15.62 -1.30 3.69
C ILE A 131 -15.55 -0.44 4.96
N PRO A 132 -16.69 -0.18 5.65
CA PRO A 132 -16.70 0.58 6.89
C PRO A 132 -15.80 -0.03 7.97
N GLY A 133 -14.95 0.79 8.59
CA GLY A 133 -14.06 0.38 9.67
C GLY A 133 -12.83 -0.42 9.25
N MET A 134 -12.62 -0.71 7.96
CA MET A 134 -11.41 -1.33 7.44
C MET A 134 -10.26 -0.32 7.45
N VAL A 135 -9.16 -0.67 8.11
CA VAL A 135 -7.91 0.09 7.98
C VAL A 135 -7.17 -0.41 6.74
N VAL A 136 -6.70 0.50 5.87
CA VAL A 136 -6.02 0.17 4.62
C VAL A 136 -4.62 0.76 4.61
N LEU A 137 -3.61 -0.09 4.52
CA LEU A 137 -2.20 0.24 4.61
C LEU A 137 -1.45 -0.16 3.34
N GLN A 138 -0.45 0.65 2.96
CA GLN A 138 0.46 0.35 1.85
C GLN A 138 1.84 0.95 2.14
N PRO A 139 2.84 0.15 2.53
CA PRO A 139 4.21 0.61 2.76
C PRO A 139 4.91 0.95 1.44
N CYS A 140 5.81 1.93 1.48
CA CYS A 140 6.61 2.32 0.32
C CYS A 140 7.84 1.44 0.09
N ASP A 141 8.43 0.90 1.15
CA ASP A 141 9.65 0.07 1.11
C ASP A 141 9.63 -1.06 2.14
N ALA A 142 10.70 -1.87 2.16
CA ALA A 142 10.79 -3.02 3.04
C ALA A 142 10.99 -2.64 4.52
N ASN A 143 11.66 -1.54 4.83
CA ASN A 143 11.82 -1.04 6.20
C ASN A 143 10.47 -0.63 6.78
N GLN A 144 9.68 0.12 6.03
CA GLN A 144 8.33 0.50 6.44
C GLN A 144 7.42 -0.73 6.54
N ALA A 145 7.51 -1.68 5.58
CA ALA A 145 6.73 -2.91 5.60
C ALA A 145 7.04 -3.79 6.83
N LYS A 146 8.29 -3.86 7.26
CA LYS A 146 8.70 -4.58 8.48
C LYS A 146 7.96 -4.04 9.71
N LYS A 147 7.84 -2.72 9.82
CA LYS A 147 7.13 -2.07 10.94
C LYS A 147 5.61 -2.28 10.89
N MET A 148 5.05 -2.43 9.66
CA MET A 148 3.61 -2.67 9.49
C MET A 148 3.12 -3.93 10.21
N ALA A 149 3.97 -4.93 10.45
CA ALA A 149 3.58 -6.11 11.23
C ALA A 149 3.16 -5.75 12.67
N ARG A 150 3.95 -4.91 13.35
CA ARG A 150 3.63 -4.39 14.69
C ARG A 150 2.42 -3.46 14.64
N VAL A 151 2.40 -2.53 13.70
CA VAL A 151 1.29 -1.58 13.50
C VAL A 151 -0.03 -2.32 13.33
N MET A 152 -0.08 -3.32 12.45
CA MET A 152 -1.29 -4.12 12.22
C MET A 152 -1.71 -4.89 13.47
N TYR A 153 -0.76 -5.46 14.22
CA TYR A 153 -1.06 -6.20 15.44
C TYR A 153 -1.69 -5.30 16.51
N ASP A 154 -1.19 -4.07 16.67
CA ASP A 154 -1.64 -3.14 17.69
C ASP A 154 -3.02 -2.53 17.37
N ILE A 155 -3.39 -2.42 16.10
CA ILE A 155 -4.73 -2.03 15.68
C ILE A 155 -5.72 -3.16 16.02
N LYS A 156 -6.75 -2.85 16.80
CA LYS A 156 -7.85 -3.79 17.08
C LYS A 156 -8.94 -3.63 16.02
N GLY A 157 -9.22 -4.72 15.31
CA GLY A 157 -10.18 -4.73 14.21
C GLY A 157 -9.56 -5.12 12.87
N PRO A 158 -10.32 -4.97 11.77
CA PRO A 158 -9.91 -5.40 10.44
C PRO A 158 -8.86 -4.47 9.83
N VAL A 159 -7.81 -5.07 9.28
CA VAL A 159 -6.76 -4.34 8.56
C VAL A 159 -6.46 -5.03 7.24
N TYR A 160 -6.37 -4.27 6.17
CA TYR A 160 -5.83 -4.70 4.88
C TYR A 160 -4.47 -4.06 4.64
N LEU A 161 -3.49 -4.86 4.28
CA LEU A 161 -2.15 -4.41 3.88
C LEU A 161 -1.89 -4.80 2.43
N ARG A 162 -1.60 -3.83 1.58
CA ARG A 162 -1.12 -4.08 0.22
C ARG A 162 0.39 -4.12 0.19
N THR A 163 0.97 -5.19 -0.37
CA THR A 163 2.42 -5.32 -0.56
C THR A 163 2.80 -5.53 -2.02
N SER A 164 4.03 -5.12 -2.38
CA SER A 164 4.57 -5.22 -3.74
C SER A 164 5.27 -6.55 -4.01
N ARG A 165 5.33 -6.92 -5.29
CA ARG A 165 6.19 -7.98 -5.81
C ARG A 165 7.61 -7.50 -6.03
N GLU A 166 7.76 -6.34 -6.68
CA GLU A 166 9.05 -5.81 -7.12
C GLU A 166 9.91 -5.35 -5.94
N PRO A 167 11.20 -5.68 -5.97
CA PRO A 167 12.16 -5.13 -5.01
C PRO A 167 12.41 -3.65 -5.29
N VAL A 168 12.31 -2.83 -4.25
CA VAL A 168 12.62 -1.41 -4.30
C VAL A 168 13.73 -1.07 -3.31
N GLU A 169 14.41 0.06 -3.50
CA GLU A 169 15.33 0.60 -2.51
C GLU A 169 14.59 1.06 -1.26
N ASN A 170 15.24 0.93 -0.10
CA ASN A 170 14.75 1.54 1.13
C ASN A 170 15.06 3.04 1.12
N ILE A 171 14.03 3.86 1.36
CA ILE A 171 14.12 5.30 1.52
C ILE A 171 13.64 5.75 2.91
N THR A 172 13.09 4.82 3.69
CA THR A 172 12.74 5.04 5.09
C THR A 172 13.78 4.39 6.00
N GLU A 173 13.98 4.97 7.18
CA GLU A 173 14.93 4.46 8.17
C GLU A 173 14.25 3.47 9.12
N GLU A 174 15.03 2.58 9.74
CA GLU A 174 14.47 1.62 10.72
C GLU A 174 13.88 2.29 11.96
N GLU A 175 14.32 3.50 12.30
CA GLU A 175 13.88 4.30 13.43
C GLU A 175 12.63 5.13 13.14
N ASP A 176 12.24 5.29 11.85
CA ASP A 176 11.07 6.09 11.48
C ASP A 176 9.81 5.53 12.11
N GLU A 177 8.99 6.39 12.68
CA GLU A 177 7.70 6.00 13.24
C GLU A 177 6.63 5.86 12.14
N VAL A 178 5.80 4.83 12.25
CA VAL A 178 4.64 4.62 11.38
C VAL A 178 3.37 4.78 12.20
N ILE A 179 2.72 5.94 12.05
CA ILE A 179 1.48 6.25 12.77
C ILE A 179 0.28 6.06 11.84
N PRO A 180 -0.59 5.05 12.06
CA PRO A 180 -1.77 4.86 11.24
C PRO A 180 -2.67 6.10 11.18
N GLY A 181 -3.11 6.45 9.98
CA GLY A 181 -3.93 7.64 9.77
C GLY A 181 -3.16 8.96 9.77
N LYS A 182 -1.82 8.92 9.70
CA LYS A 182 -0.97 10.09 9.51
C LYS A 182 -0.12 9.95 8.25
N ILE A 183 0.13 11.08 7.61
CA ILE A 183 1.10 11.15 6.51
C ILE A 183 2.53 11.15 7.07
N GLN A 184 3.50 10.72 6.25
CA GLN A 184 4.92 10.83 6.52
C GLN A 184 5.54 11.82 5.52
N ILE A 185 6.20 12.86 6.02
CA ILE A 185 6.92 13.83 5.19
C ILE A 185 8.34 13.33 5.03
N LEU A 186 8.72 12.92 3.81
CA LEU A 186 10.06 12.42 3.48
C LEU A 186 10.99 13.55 3.04
N LYS A 187 10.43 14.63 2.48
CA LYS A 187 11.16 15.86 2.12
C LYS A 187 10.22 17.05 2.22
N GLU A 188 10.67 18.09 2.87
CA GLU A 188 10.01 19.41 2.85
C GLU A 188 10.28 20.12 1.53
N GLY A 189 9.33 20.93 1.05
CA GLY A 189 9.43 21.75 -0.17
C GLY A 189 8.33 22.78 -0.21
N LYS A 190 8.51 23.85 -1.00
CA LYS A 190 7.61 25.03 -0.97
C LYS A 190 6.85 25.28 -2.27
N ASP A 191 7.25 24.65 -3.38
CA ASP A 191 6.70 24.98 -4.70
C ASP A 191 5.56 24.03 -5.08
N MET A 192 5.58 22.79 -4.59
CA MET A 192 4.64 21.74 -4.95
C MET A 192 4.66 20.59 -3.92
N ALA A 193 3.52 19.99 -3.65
CA ALA A 193 3.41 18.73 -2.91
C ALA A 193 3.33 17.54 -3.87
N ILE A 194 4.21 16.55 -3.72
CA ILE A 194 4.08 15.24 -4.35
C ILE A 194 3.55 14.27 -3.30
N VAL A 195 2.32 13.80 -3.50
CA VAL A 195 1.61 12.89 -2.60
C VAL A 195 1.62 11.51 -3.22
N ALA A 196 2.29 10.55 -2.60
CA ALA A 196 2.49 9.24 -3.17
C ALA A 196 2.23 8.11 -2.17
N THR A 197 1.96 6.90 -2.65
CA THR A 197 1.81 5.70 -1.83
C THR A 197 2.53 4.51 -2.47
N GLY A 198 2.97 3.57 -1.63
CA GLY A 198 3.65 2.37 -2.08
C GLY A 198 4.88 2.66 -2.95
N MET A 199 5.09 1.87 -3.98
CA MET A 199 6.22 1.99 -4.89
C MET A 199 6.29 3.36 -5.59
N MET A 200 5.16 4.06 -5.77
CA MET A 200 5.16 5.40 -6.37
C MET A 200 5.91 6.42 -5.53
N THR A 201 6.02 6.21 -4.23
CA THR A 201 6.86 7.05 -3.34
C THR A 201 8.33 6.94 -3.71
N ILE A 202 8.80 5.74 -4.11
CA ILE A 202 10.19 5.52 -4.56
C ILE A 202 10.45 6.24 -5.89
N LEU A 203 9.51 6.13 -6.85
CA LEU A 203 9.65 6.84 -8.12
C LEU A 203 9.63 8.36 -7.93
N ALA A 204 8.76 8.86 -7.04
CA ALA A 204 8.74 10.27 -6.67
C ALA A 204 10.07 10.72 -6.03
N HIS A 205 10.63 9.92 -5.13
CA HIS A 205 11.91 10.20 -4.49
C HIS A 205 13.04 10.31 -5.53
N ARG A 206 13.06 9.41 -6.53
CA ARG A 206 14.03 9.46 -7.63
C ARG A 206 13.86 10.72 -8.51
N ALA A 207 12.65 11.23 -8.64
CA ALA A 207 12.36 12.43 -9.43
C ALA A 207 12.85 13.73 -8.76
N LEU A 208 13.07 13.76 -7.44
CA LEU A 208 13.35 14.98 -6.68
C LEU A 208 14.58 15.74 -7.19
N GLU A 209 15.66 15.04 -7.48
CA GLU A 209 16.90 15.68 -7.97
C GLU A 209 16.69 16.38 -9.33
N GLU A 210 15.95 15.74 -10.23
CA GLU A 210 15.65 16.35 -11.53
C GLU A 210 14.65 17.50 -11.43
N LEU A 211 13.69 17.41 -10.54
CA LEU A 211 12.77 18.52 -10.22
C LEU A 211 13.54 19.73 -9.69
N GLU A 212 14.49 19.52 -8.80
CA GLU A 212 15.32 20.59 -8.25
C GLU A 212 16.19 21.26 -9.34
N ARG A 213 16.78 20.48 -10.26
CA ARG A 213 17.50 21.01 -11.44
C ARG A 213 16.58 21.87 -12.34
N ASN A 214 15.30 21.56 -12.40
CA ASN A 214 14.28 22.33 -13.11
C ASN A 214 13.67 23.49 -12.27
N GLY A 215 14.27 23.78 -11.10
CA GLY A 215 13.85 24.87 -10.23
C GLY A 215 12.51 24.62 -9.56
N ILE A 216 12.20 23.36 -9.22
CA ILE A 216 11.01 22.96 -8.45
C ILE A 216 11.48 22.38 -7.11
N ASP A 217 11.24 23.12 -6.04
CA ASP A 217 11.44 22.64 -4.66
C ASP A 217 10.17 21.90 -4.19
N ALA A 218 10.11 20.59 -4.51
CA ALA A 218 8.96 19.77 -4.21
C ALA A 218 9.06 19.14 -2.82
N SER A 219 7.95 19.14 -2.06
CA SER A 219 7.80 18.27 -0.89
C SER A 219 7.41 16.87 -1.34
N LEU A 220 7.90 15.84 -0.62
CA LEU A 220 7.52 14.44 -0.83
C LEU A 220 6.77 13.92 0.39
N ILE A 221 5.53 13.52 0.17
CA ILE A 221 4.60 13.04 1.18
C ILE A 221 4.27 11.58 0.89
N ASN A 222 4.67 10.69 1.80
CA ASN A 222 4.30 9.28 1.76
C ASN A 222 2.99 9.05 2.51
N VAL A 223 1.98 8.55 1.82
CA VAL A 223 0.68 8.16 2.38
C VAL A 223 0.66 6.64 2.54
N HIS A 224 1.16 6.16 3.67
CA HIS A 224 1.17 4.74 3.99
C HIS A 224 -0.16 4.22 4.56
N THR A 225 -1.10 5.12 4.87
CA THR A 225 -2.44 4.78 5.37
C THR A 225 -3.50 5.41 4.47
N LEU A 226 -4.18 4.58 3.67
CA LEU A 226 -5.22 5.01 2.72
C LEU A 226 -6.60 5.15 3.39
N ASN A 227 -6.80 4.45 4.52
CA ASN A 227 -7.96 4.56 5.40
C ASN A 227 -7.58 4.17 6.84
N PRO A 228 -7.81 5.00 7.88
CA PRO A 228 -8.33 6.37 7.78
C PRO A 228 -7.33 7.30 7.06
N PHE A 229 -7.87 8.23 6.25
CA PHE A 229 -7.06 9.17 5.48
C PHE A 229 -6.75 10.43 6.30
N ASP A 230 -5.49 10.90 6.30
CA ASP A 230 -5.08 12.12 7.01
C ASP A 230 -5.43 13.40 6.23
N LYS A 231 -6.74 13.71 6.17
CA LYS A 231 -7.25 14.89 5.46
C LYS A 231 -6.55 16.17 5.91
N GLU A 232 -6.41 16.37 7.23
CA GLU A 232 -5.81 17.58 7.81
C GLU A 232 -4.32 17.70 7.49
N GLY A 233 -3.59 16.58 7.55
CA GLY A 233 -2.18 16.52 7.17
C GLY A 233 -1.96 16.90 5.71
N ILE A 234 -2.75 16.33 4.80
CA ILE A 234 -2.69 16.64 3.36
C ILE A 234 -3.00 18.11 3.11
N ILE A 235 -4.09 18.65 3.67
CA ILE A 235 -4.44 20.08 3.49
C ILE A 235 -3.27 20.96 3.92
N ARG A 236 -2.77 20.76 5.13
CA ARG A 236 -1.67 21.56 5.70
C ARG A 236 -0.43 21.56 4.80
N GLU A 237 -0.01 20.37 4.33
CA GLU A 237 1.22 20.26 3.53
C GLU A 237 1.04 20.79 2.11
N VAL A 238 -0.13 20.62 1.48
CA VAL A 238 -0.42 21.19 0.16
C VAL A 238 -0.48 22.73 0.23
N GLU A 239 -1.06 23.29 1.29
CA GLU A 239 -1.07 24.75 1.49
C GLU A 239 0.33 25.33 1.64
N LYS A 240 1.22 24.68 2.41
CA LYS A 240 2.63 25.07 2.53
C LYS A 240 3.41 24.97 1.23
N SER A 241 3.05 24.02 0.36
CA SER A 241 3.74 23.70 -0.88
C SER A 241 3.11 24.41 -2.09
N GLY A 242 2.83 25.68 -1.98
CA GLY A 242 2.38 26.55 -3.11
C GLY A 242 1.00 26.18 -3.66
N ARG A 243 0.19 25.40 -2.96
CA ARG A 243 -1.16 24.95 -3.38
C ARG A 243 -1.16 24.19 -4.72
N LYS A 244 -0.06 23.53 -5.03
CA LYS A 244 0.08 22.63 -6.18
C LYS A 244 0.31 21.22 -5.67
N VAL A 245 -0.45 20.26 -6.19
CA VAL A 245 -0.35 18.87 -5.76
C VAL A 245 -0.32 17.93 -6.97
N LEU A 246 0.68 17.05 -6.98
CA LEU A 246 0.80 15.93 -7.90
C LEU A 246 0.63 14.64 -7.11
N VAL A 247 -0.44 13.88 -7.40
CA VAL A 247 -0.75 12.62 -6.72
C VAL A 247 -0.26 11.44 -7.54
N LEU A 248 0.37 10.47 -6.90
CA LEU A 248 0.99 9.32 -7.56
C LEU A 248 0.53 8.00 -6.90
N GLU A 249 -0.09 7.12 -7.68
CA GLU A 249 -0.49 5.78 -7.23
C GLU A 249 -0.40 4.73 -8.34
N GLU A 250 -0.07 3.51 -7.97
CA GLU A 250 -0.12 2.33 -8.83
C GLU A 250 -1.44 1.57 -8.59
N ALA A 251 -2.54 2.28 -8.77
CA ALA A 251 -3.91 1.77 -8.62
C ALA A 251 -4.82 2.48 -9.61
N ASN A 252 -6.05 1.98 -9.77
CA ASN A 252 -7.06 2.68 -10.54
C ASN A 252 -7.28 4.08 -9.93
N VAL A 253 -7.38 5.09 -10.78
CA VAL A 253 -7.68 6.47 -10.38
C VAL A 253 -8.98 6.55 -9.57
N ILE A 254 -9.93 5.63 -9.83
CA ILE A 254 -11.21 5.52 -9.15
C ILE A 254 -11.05 4.85 -7.78
N GLY A 255 -11.42 5.53 -6.72
CA GLY A 255 -11.43 5.03 -5.35
C GLY A 255 -10.08 4.94 -4.66
N GLY A 256 -8.98 5.34 -5.33
CA GLY A 256 -7.62 5.30 -4.82
C GLY A 256 -7.17 6.53 -4.03
N LEU A 257 -5.86 6.75 -4.00
CA LEU A 257 -5.22 7.91 -3.36
C LEU A 257 -5.60 9.22 -4.05
N THR A 258 -5.73 9.21 -5.38
CA THR A 258 -6.07 10.39 -6.18
C THR A 258 -7.41 10.97 -5.75
N GLU A 259 -8.47 10.16 -5.71
CA GLU A 259 -9.80 10.61 -5.26
C GLU A 259 -9.81 10.97 -3.77
N ALA A 260 -9.10 10.23 -2.91
CA ALA A 260 -9.01 10.57 -1.50
C ALA A 260 -8.39 11.95 -1.28
N THR A 261 -7.31 12.24 -2.02
CA THR A 261 -6.62 13.54 -1.96
C THR A 261 -7.50 14.66 -2.53
N ALA A 262 -8.15 14.43 -3.68
CA ALA A 262 -9.08 15.41 -4.28
C ALA A 262 -10.25 15.72 -3.33
N ALA A 263 -10.85 14.70 -2.71
CA ALA A 263 -11.92 14.88 -1.73
C ALA A 263 -11.46 15.64 -0.47
N ALA A 264 -10.20 15.45 -0.04
CA ALA A 264 -9.65 16.20 1.09
C ALA A 264 -9.48 17.69 0.76
N LEU A 265 -9.14 18.01 -0.48
CA LEU A 265 -8.81 19.36 -0.92
C LEU A 265 -9.99 20.13 -1.56
N VAL A 266 -11.17 19.51 -1.70
CA VAL A 266 -12.32 20.10 -2.43
C VAL A 266 -12.80 21.42 -1.85
N GLU A 267 -12.62 21.67 -0.56
CA GLU A 267 -12.99 22.89 0.14
C GLU A 267 -11.86 23.94 0.19
N CYS A 268 -10.69 23.63 -0.38
CA CYS A 268 -9.52 24.51 -0.37
C CYS A 268 -9.48 25.34 -1.67
N ASP A 269 -9.42 26.65 -1.54
CA ASP A 269 -9.35 27.55 -2.69
C ASP A 269 -7.97 27.55 -3.36
N GLY A 270 -7.97 27.70 -4.71
CA GLY A 270 -6.76 27.92 -5.48
C GLY A 270 -5.83 26.69 -5.61
N ILE A 271 -6.32 25.50 -5.33
CA ILE A 271 -5.55 24.27 -5.53
C ILE A 271 -5.41 23.95 -7.03
N ARG A 272 -4.17 23.65 -7.43
CA ARG A 272 -3.83 23.10 -8.74
C ARG A 272 -3.48 21.63 -8.58
N PHE A 273 -4.28 20.78 -9.20
CA PHE A 273 -4.24 19.33 -9.03
C PHE A 273 -3.82 18.63 -10.32
N SER A 274 -2.96 17.62 -10.20
CA SER A 274 -2.61 16.67 -11.25
C SER A 274 -2.36 15.30 -10.65
N HIS A 275 -2.38 14.24 -11.44
CA HIS A 275 -2.13 12.89 -10.96
C HIS A 275 -1.41 12.01 -12.00
N ILE A 276 -0.83 10.93 -11.53
CA ILE A 276 -0.40 9.76 -12.30
C ILE A 276 -0.96 8.53 -11.57
N ALA A 277 -1.85 7.82 -12.27
CA ALA A 277 -2.56 6.64 -11.78
C ALA A 277 -2.85 5.70 -12.95
N ILE A 278 -3.49 4.58 -12.71
CA ILE A 278 -4.01 3.72 -13.77
C ILE A 278 -5.38 4.27 -14.19
N GLU A 279 -5.48 4.70 -15.47
CA GLU A 279 -6.63 5.44 -16.02
C GLU A 279 -7.74 4.48 -16.45
N ASP A 280 -8.50 3.94 -15.47
CA ASP A 280 -9.67 3.07 -15.66
C ASP A 280 -9.47 1.98 -16.71
N ARG A 281 -8.38 1.23 -16.60
CA ARG A 281 -8.05 0.12 -17.49
C ARG A 281 -7.42 -1.04 -16.74
N PHE A 282 -7.66 -2.25 -17.23
CA PHE A 282 -6.99 -3.45 -16.70
C PHE A 282 -5.49 -3.42 -17.00
N GLY A 283 -4.75 -4.21 -16.26
CA GLY A 283 -3.36 -4.51 -16.54
C GLY A 283 -3.18 -5.41 -17.77
N GLN A 284 -1.94 -5.68 -18.13
CA GLN A 284 -1.53 -6.55 -19.22
C GLN A 284 -0.26 -7.30 -18.87
N SER A 285 0.08 -8.35 -19.62
CA SER A 285 1.34 -9.07 -19.47
C SER A 285 2.50 -8.23 -20.00
N GLY A 286 3.65 -8.28 -19.33
CA GLY A 286 4.88 -7.59 -19.73
C GLY A 286 5.91 -7.63 -18.60
N GLU A 287 7.12 -7.22 -18.89
CA GLU A 287 8.13 -6.96 -17.87
C GLU A 287 7.80 -5.67 -17.12
N THR A 288 8.19 -5.59 -15.85
CA THR A 288 7.86 -4.45 -14.97
C THR A 288 8.18 -3.09 -15.62
N GLY A 289 9.37 -2.94 -16.22
CA GLY A 289 9.76 -1.68 -16.86
C GLY A 289 8.86 -1.30 -18.05
N GLU A 290 8.54 -2.27 -18.92
CA GLU A 290 7.65 -2.06 -20.06
C GLU A 290 6.22 -1.66 -19.62
N LEU A 291 5.73 -2.29 -18.54
CA LEU A 291 4.43 -1.95 -17.99
C LEU A 291 4.41 -0.54 -17.40
N LEU A 292 5.42 -0.17 -16.62
CA LEU A 292 5.53 1.17 -16.07
C LEU A 292 5.53 2.23 -17.18
N GLU A 293 6.26 2.03 -18.26
CA GLU A 293 6.26 2.91 -19.44
C GLU A 293 4.87 2.95 -20.11
N ALA A 294 4.26 1.79 -20.39
CA ALA A 294 2.96 1.69 -21.05
C ALA A 294 1.81 2.36 -20.27
N TYR A 295 1.96 2.43 -18.95
CA TYR A 295 0.99 3.09 -18.06
C TYR A 295 1.40 4.51 -17.66
N GLY A 296 2.54 5.00 -18.16
CA GLY A 296 3.03 6.35 -17.86
C GLY A 296 3.49 6.53 -16.41
N ILE A 297 3.81 5.44 -15.73
CA ILE A 297 4.30 5.40 -14.34
C ILE A 297 5.82 5.46 -14.37
N THR A 298 6.38 6.59 -14.77
CA THR A 298 7.83 6.78 -14.92
C THR A 298 8.31 8.07 -14.26
N VAL A 299 9.60 8.14 -13.93
CA VAL A 299 10.25 9.33 -13.36
C VAL A 299 10.13 10.52 -14.33
N GLU A 300 10.32 10.28 -15.62
CA GLU A 300 10.23 11.30 -16.67
C GLU A 300 8.82 11.90 -16.73
N ASN A 301 7.79 11.06 -16.60
CA ASN A 301 6.40 11.55 -16.59
C ASN A 301 6.08 12.31 -15.29
N ILE A 302 6.65 11.93 -14.15
CA ILE A 302 6.52 12.69 -12.90
C ILE A 302 7.09 14.09 -13.08
N VAL A 303 8.31 14.21 -13.61
CA VAL A 303 8.97 15.50 -13.87
C VAL A 303 8.16 16.33 -14.86
N ARG A 304 7.72 15.75 -15.98
CA ARG A 304 6.89 16.44 -16.99
C ARG A 304 5.59 17.00 -16.40
N LYS A 305 4.85 16.18 -15.65
CA LYS A 305 3.59 16.59 -15.01
C LYS A 305 3.80 17.68 -13.95
N ALA A 306 4.89 17.60 -13.20
CA ALA A 306 5.26 18.63 -12.24
C ALA A 306 5.59 19.97 -12.91
N MET A 307 6.34 19.95 -14.03
CA MET A 307 6.63 21.15 -14.80
C MET A 307 5.35 21.77 -15.37
N GLU A 308 4.45 20.97 -15.98
CA GLU A 308 3.15 21.45 -16.47
C GLU A 308 2.30 22.09 -15.34
N LEU A 309 2.36 21.50 -14.14
CA LEU A 309 1.63 22.01 -12.97
C LEU A 309 2.26 23.31 -12.42
N LYS A 310 3.58 23.48 -12.58
CA LYS A 310 4.29 24.72 -12.20
C LYS A 310 3.87 25.91 -13.06
N GLU A 311 3.68 25.71 -14.38
CA GLU A 311 3.34 26.75 -15.35
C GLU A 311 1.88 27.21 -15.26
N ARG A 312 1.00 26.40 -14.73
CA ARG A 312 -0.41 26.74 -14.46
C ARG A 312 -0.53 27.68 -13.27
#